data_65ec5dc2250a499284d9d5a8e32b3a57
#
_entry.id   65ec5dc2250a499284d9d5a8e32b3a57
#
_cell.length_a   1.000
_cell.length_b   1.000
_cell.length_c   1.000
_cell.angle_alpha   90.00
_cell.angle_beta   90.00
_cell.angle_gamma   90.00
#
_symmetry.space_group_name_H-M   'P 1'
#
loop_
_entity.id
_entity.type
_entity.pdbx_description
1 polymer ?
#
loop_
_entity_poly.entity_id
_entity_poly.type
_entity_poly.pdbx_seq_one_letter_code
_entity_poly.pdbx_strand_id
1 'polypeptide(L)'
;PTNRATNTPIPLPTSPPTHTAVPTRVAQPTHTLAPVVVAASCAVPAVFKSVWTQVESKLGCVVNSVVNNSATYQSFRNGYMVWVKQTDTIYVLPIGGNWSQHANSWRDGDSDFSCSEAQAQNRPLKGFGRVWCNISGLKGVLGEATSDEITNSFSQQQSFTNGYMIELFGSQIVTLFDDGSWREN
;
A
#
# COMPACT_ATOMS: atom_id res chain seq x y z
N PRO A 1 68.28 60.84 52.92
CA PRO A 1 67.26 61.63 52.28
C PRO A 1 66.10 60.77 51.86
N THR A 2 65.03 60.93 52.58
CA THR A 2 63.80 60.15 52.48
C THR A 2 62.82 60.95 51.64
N ASN A 3 62.43 60.42 50.45
CA ASN A 3 61.36 61.00 49.67
C ASN A 3 59.99 60.42 50.09
N ARG A 4 59.18 61.30 50.63
CA ARG A 4 57.80 61.05 51.06
C ARG A 4 56.88 61.27 49.87
N ALA A 5 56.25 60.21 49.39
CA ALA A 5 55.24 60.29 48.33
C ALA A 5 53.93 60.86 48.88
N THR A 6 53.44 61.93 48.26
CA THR A 6 52.13 62.55 48.51
C THR A 6 51.03 61.79 47.81
N ASN A 7 50.07 61.25 48.57
CA ASN A 7 48.92 60.61 48.05
C ASN A 7 47.87 61.62 47.52
N THR A 8 47.60 61.62 46.22
CA THR A 8 46.54 62.40 45.61
C THR A 8 45.24 61.62 45.72
N PRO A 9 44.11 62.16 46.17
CA PRO A 9 42.86 61.46 46.28
C PRO A 9 42.27 61.19 44.85
N ILE A 10 41.83 59.97 44.65
CA ILE A 10 41.14 59.50 43.41
C ILE A 10 39.71 60.03 43.45
N PRO A 11 39.21 60.67 42.38
CA PRO A 11 37.80 61.12 42.31
C PRO A 11 36.85 59.94 42.25
N LEU A 12 35.73 60.03 42.98
CA LEU A 12 34.64 59.08 43.10
C LEU A 12 33.93 58.99 41.76
N PRO A 13 33.57 57.78 41.25
CA PRO A 13 32.85 57.61 39.97
C PRO A 13 31.44 58.18 40.06
N THR A 14 31.10 59.02 39.09
CA THR A 14 29.78 59.63 38.93
C THR A 14 28.81 58.51 38.42
N SER A 15 27.64 58.42 39.05
CA SER A 15 26.60 57.47 38.71
C SER A 15 26.12 57.63 37.23
N PRO A 16 25.91 56.54 36.45
CA PRO A 16 25.39 56.67 35.10
C PRO A 16 23.92 57.11 35.06
N PRO A 17 23.49 57.77 34.03
CA PRO A 17 22.12 58.27 33.90
C PRO A 17 21.09 57.14 33.85
N THR A 18 20.02 57.34 34.63
CA THR A 18 18.85 56.44 34.67
C THR A 18 18.17 56.38 33.29
N HIS A 19 18.19 55.23 32.70
CA HIS A 19 17.47 55.00 31.43
C HIS A 19 15.96 55.06 31.65
N THR A 20 15.30 56.00 31.00
CA THR A 20 13.85 56.09 30.92
C THR A 20 13.29 54.84 30.20
N ALA A 21 12.39 54.13 30.85
CA ALA A 21 11.74 52.98 30.28
C ALA A 21 10.96 53.33 28.99
N VAL A 22 11.34 52.70 27.89
CA VAL A 22 10.57 52.79 26.62
C VAL A 22 9.26 52.02 26.81
N PRO A 23 8.09 52.55 26.41
CA PRO A 23 6.82 51.82 26.53
C PRO A 23 6.83 50.54 25.70
N THR A 24 6.66 49.41 26.39
CA THR A 24 6.56 48.11 25.77
C THR A 24 5.30 48.06 24.87
N ARG A 25 5.51 47.90 23.59
CA ARG A 25 4.42 47.73 22.60
C ARG A 25 3.68 46.45 22.95
N VAL A 26 2.41 46.56 23.30
CA VAL A 26 1.52 45.43 23.54
C VAL A 26 1.42 44.64 22.22
N ALA A 27 1.81 43.38 22.23
CA ALA A 27 1.71 42.49 21.09
C ALA A 27 0.22 42.29 20.77
N GLN A 28 -0.16 42.65 19.56
CA GLN A 28 -1.50 42.41 19.00
C GLN A 28 -1.68 40.87 18.86
N PRO A 29 -2.81 40.28 19.28
CA PRO A 29 -3.04 38.85 19.12
C PRO A 29 -3.02 38.48 17.64
N THR A 30 -2.02 37.69 17.26
CA THR A 30 -1.94 37.09 15.92
C THR A 30 -3.00 36.00 15.88
N HIS A 31 -4.02 36.18 15.08
CA HIS A 31 -4.98 35.11 14.76
C HIS A 31 -4.23 34.01 14.03
N THR A 32 -3.84 32.96 14.73
CA THR A 32 -3.35 31.73 14.12
C THR A 32 -4.54 31.08 13.42
N LEU A 33 -4.58 31.17 12.09
CA LEU A 33 -5.53 30.41 11.31
C LEU A 33 -5.26 28.93 11.59
N ALA A 34 -6.29 28.22 12.09
CA ALA A 34 -6.21 26.78 12.22
C ALA A 34 -5.89 26.18 10.85
N PRO A 35 -4.98 25.17 10.78
CA PRO A 35 -4.67 24.52 9.52
C PRO A 35 -5.99 23.98 8.93
N VAL A 36 -6.34 24.46 7.74
CA VAL A 36 -7.42 23.87 6.96
C VAL A 36 -6.91 22.49 6.56
N VAL A 37 -7.41 21.46 7.24
CA VAL A 37 -7.22 20.08 6.82
C VAL A 37 -8.03 19.93 5.54
N VAL A 38 -7.39 20.14 4.40
CA VAL A 38 -7.94 19.76 3.10
C VAL A 38 -8.05 18.25 3.15
N ALA A 39 -9.26 17.73 3.32
CA ALA A 39 -9.50 16.30 3.18
C ALA A 39 -8.98 15.89 1.79
N ALA A 40 -7.96 15.05 1.76
CA ALA A 40 -7.42 14.53 0.52
C ALA A 40 -8.57 13.80 -0.19
N SER A 41 -9.06 14.37 -1.29
CA SER A 41 -10.07 13.70 -2.10
C SER A 41 -9.40 12.53 -2.79
N CYS A 42 -9.78 11.31 -2.44
CA CYS A 42 -9.29 10.12 -3.10
C CYS A 42 -9.86 10.06 -4.52
N ALA A 43 -9.06 10.40 -5.53
CA ALA A 43 -9.44 10.30 -6.94
C ALA A 43 -9.36 8.84 -7.40
N VAL A 44 -10.37 8.05 -7.06
CA VAL A 44 -10.44 6.62 -7.39
C VAL A 44 -10.92 6.46 -8.84
N PRO A 45 -10.23 5.65 -9.67
CA PRO A 45 -10.66 5.34 -11.04
C PRO A 45 -12.09 4.78 -11.09
N ALA A 46 -12.82 5.12 -12.16
CA ALA A 46 -14.24 4.79 -12.28
C ALA A 46 -14.53 3.29 -12.13
N VAL A 47 -13.65 2.42 -12.66
CA VAL A 47 -13.77 0.96 -12.59
C VAL A 47 -13.81 0.46 -11.14
N PHE A 48 -13.05 1.08 -10.24
CA PHE A 48 -12.95 0.66 -8.83
C PHE A 48 -13.90 1.41 -7.90
N LYS A 49 -14.52 2.50 -8.36
CA LYS A 49 -15.24 3.45 -7.51
C LYS A 49 -16.36 2.81 -6.69
N SER A 50 -17.18 1.97 -7.30
CA SER A 50 -18.32 1.33 -6.64
C SER A 50 -17.90 0.35 -5.53
N VAL A 51 -16.81 -0.38 -5.78
CA VAL A 51 -16.24 -1.32 -4.80
C VAL A 51 -15.52 -0.55 -3.69
N TRP A 52 -14.72 0.46 -4.06
CA TRP A 52 -13.98 1.26 -3.10
C TRP A 52 -14.89 1.92 -2.06
N THR A 53 -16.04 2.47 -2.43
CA THR A 53 -16.97 3.10 -1.47
C THR A 53 -17.46 2.14 -0.38
N GLN A 54 -17.40 0.83 -0.59
CA GLN A 54 -17.79 -0.18 0.40
C GLN A 54 -16.64 -0.53 1.36
N VAL A 55 -15.41 -0.20 1.01
CA VAL A 55 -14.20 -0.61 1.75
C VAL A 55 -13.25 0.56 2.04
N GLU A 56 -13.65 1.80 1.74
CA GLU A 56 -12.79 2.99 1.82
C GLU A 56 -12.13 3.17 3.19
N SER A 57 -12.88 2.91 4.26
CA SER A 57 -12.38 3.04 5.63
C SER A 57 -11.25 2.06 5.96
N LYS A 58 -11.24 0.89 5.31
CA LYS A 58 -10.23 -0.14 5.49
C LYS A 58 -9.09 0.00 4.47
N LEU A 59 -9.42 0.25 3.21
CA LEU A 59 -8.46 0.26 2.11
C LEU A 59 -7.69 1.59 2.00
N GLY A 60 -8.32 2.69 2.39
CA GLY A 60 -7.74 4.03 2.30
C GLY A 60 -7.79 4.63 0.90
N CYS A 61 -6.91 5.61 0.66
CA CYS A 61 -6.87 6.38 -0.59
C CYS A 61 -5.89 5.79 -1.60
N VAL A 62 -6.09 6.14 -2.86
CA VAL A 62 -5.18 5.85 -3.97
C VAL A 62 -3.80 6.43 -3.70
N VAL A 63 -2.74 5.63 -3.91
CA VAL A 63 -1.34 6.05 -3.68
C VAL A 63 -0.54 6.29 -4.97
N ASN A 64 -1.02 5.78 -6.10
CA ASN A 64 -0.36 5.98 -7.41
C ASN A 64 -1.39 5.94 -8.55
N SER A 65 -0.96 6.15 -9.79
CA SER A 65 -1.81 6.02 -10.97
C SER A 65 -2.25 4.58 -11.18
N VAL A 66 -3.47 4.40 -11.75
CA VAL A 66 -3.95 3.10 -12.19
C VAL A 66 -2.99 2.50 -13.23
N VAL A 67 -2.78 1.21 -13.12
CA VAL A 67 -1.91 0.46 -14.01
C VAL A 67 -2.78 -0.44 -14.90
N ASN A 68 -2.68 -0.24 -16.22
CA ASN A 68 -3.26 -1.16 -17.19
C ASN A 68 -2.41 -2.43 -17.25
N ASN A 69 -3.06 -3.57 -17.26
CA ASN A 69 -2.42 -4.87 -17.11
C ASN A 69 -3.13 -5.95 -17.91
N SER A 70 -2.61 -7.16 -17.86
CA SER A 70 -3.31 -8.38 -18.19
C SER A 70 -3.34 -9.26 -16.95
N ALA A 71 -4.51 -9.76 -16.60
CA ALA A 71 -4.67 -10.70 -15.51
C ALA A 71 -5.29 -12.00 -16.00
N THR A 72 -4.77 -13.12 -15.52
CA THR A 72 -5.36 -14.43 -15.70
C THR A 72 -5.83 -14.94 -14.36
N TYR A 73 -7.01 -15.50 -14.29
CA TYR A 73 -7.49 -16.13 -13.06
C TYR A 73 -8.04 -17.52 -13.32
N GLN A 74 -8.05 -18.34 -12.28
CA GLN A 74 -8.61 -19.67 -12.27
C GLN A 74 -9.35 -19.91 -10.96
N SER A 75 -10.56 -20.46 -11.06
CA SER A 75 -11.37 -20.82 -9.89
C SER A 75 -10.97 -22.19 -9.38
N PHE A 76 -10.94 -22.33 -8.05
CA PHE A 76 -10.75 -23.57 -7.31
C PHE A 76 -11.95 -23.83 -6.41
N ARG A 77 -12.07 -25.02 -5.87
CA ARG A 77 -13.19 -25.37 -4.97
C ARG A 77 -13.31 -24.42 -3.78
N ASN A 78 -12.19 -23.96 -3.23
CA ASN A 78 -12.13 -23.12 -2.04
C ASN A 78 -11.37 -21.82 -2.29
N GLY A 79 -11.45 -21.23 -3.46
CA GLY A 79 -10.79 -19.95 -3.73
C GLY A 79 -10.38 -19.73 -5.17
N TYR A 80 -9.39 -18.88 -5.35
CA TYR A 80 -8.91 -18.45 -6.67
C TYR A 80 -7.40 -18.37 -6.72
N MET A 81 -6.84 -18.47 -7.92
CA MET A 81 -5.51 -17.93 -8.25
C MET A 81 -5.65 -16.83 -9.27
N VAL A 82 -4.86 -15.77 -9.13
CA VAL A 82 -4.81 -14.63 -10.05
C VAL A 82 -3.36 -14.36 -10.41
N TRP A 83 -3.02 -14.43 -11.69
CA TRP A 83 -1.72 -14.00 -12.19
C TRP A 83 -1.82 -12.61 -12.81
N VAL A 84 -0.95 -11.70 -12.38
CA VAL A 84 -0.82 -10.33 -12.89
C VAL A 84 0.44 -10.28 -13.74
N LYS A 85 0.28 -10.12 -15.04
CA LYS A 85 1.38 -10.22 -16.02
C LYS A 85 2.48 -9.20 -15.78
N GLN A 86 2.14 -7.95 -15.47
CA GLN A 86 3.12 -6.87 -15.36
C GLN A 86 4.12 -7.07 -14.21
N THR A 87 3.66 -7.64 -13.10
CA THR A 87 4.50 -7.94 -11.94
C THR A 87 5.01 -9.38 -11.92
N ASP A 88 4.54 -10.19 -12.87
CA ASP A 88 4.77 -11.64 -12.96
C ASP A 88 4.48 -12.36 -11.61
N THR A 89 3.42 -11.91 -10.95
CA THR A 89 3.03 -12.36 -9.60
C THR A 89 1.75 -13.17 -9.65
N ILE A 90 1.71 -14.27 -8.92
CA ILE A 90 0.53 -15.11 -8.71
C ILE A 90 0.02 -14.87 -7.29
N TYR A 91 -1.21 -14.39 -7.18
CA TYR A 91 -1.94 -14.25 -5.93
C TYR A 91 -2.78 -15.51 -5.68
N VAL A 92 -2.73 -16.02 -4.47
CA VAL A 92 -3.53 -17.16 -4.00
C VAL A 92 -4.55 -16.61 -3.01
N LEU A 93 -5.82 -16.87 -3.25
CA LEU A 93 -6.98 -16.26 -2.59
C LEU A 93 -7.88 -17.36 -2.01
N PRO A 94 -7.54 -17.97 -0.87
CA PRO A 94 -8.36 -19.03 -0.28
C PRO A 94 -9.59 -18.45 0.43
N ILE A 95 -10.76 -19.01 0.20
CA ILE A 95 -11.99 -18.63 0.91
C ILE A 95 -11.81 -18.90 2.41
N GLY A 96 -12.09 -17.89 3.23
CA GLY A 96 -11.94 -17.98 4.69
C GLY A 96 -10.49 -17.96 5.19
N GLY A 97 -9.51 -17.72 4.32
CA GLY A 97 -8.09 -17.59 4.65
C GLY A 97 -7.48 -16.28 4.20
N ASN A 98 -6.21 -16.09 4.53
CA ASN A 98 -5.43 -14.95 4.07
C ASN A 98 -4.91 -15.18 2.65
N TRP A 99 -4.86 -14.11 1.85
CA TRP A 99 -4.20 -14.14 0.56
C TRP A 99 -2.68 -14.26 0.71
N SER A 100 -2.05 -14.82 -0.30
CA SER A 100 -0.59 -14.86 -0.41
C SER A 100 -0.15 -14.57 -1.84
N GLN A 101 1.11 -14.17 -2.01
CA GLN A 101 1.69 -13.91 -3.34
C GLN A 101 2.91 -14.77 -3.57
N HIS A 102 3.08 -15.20 -4.83
CA HIS A 102 4.16 -16.05 -5.29
C HIS A 102 4.68 -15.55 -6.64
N ALA A 103 5.99 -15.59 -6.83
CA ALA A 103 6.56 -15.30 -8.14
C ALA A 103 6.15 -16.40 -9.13
N ASN A 104 5.80 -16.01 -10.36
CA ASN A 104 5.65 -16.98 -11.43
C ASN A 104 7.01 -17.54 -11.82
N SER A 105 7.24 -18.80 -11.57
CA SER A 105 8.51 -19.48 -11.89
C SER A 105 8.48 -20.25 -13.20
N TRP A 106 7.33 -20.31 -13.87
CA TRP A 106 7.21 -20.95 -15.18
C TRP A 106 7.80 -20.05 -16.27
N ARG A 107 8.48 -20.66 -17.26
CA ARG A 107 9.05 -19.96 -18.44
C ARG A 107 8.71 -20.72 -19.70
N ASP A 108 8.74 -20.01 -20.84
CA ASP A 108 8.53 -20.63 -22.15
C ASP A 108 9.52 -21.75 -22.38
N GLY A 109 8.98 -22.92 -22.76
CA GLY A 109 9.75 -24.16 -22.93
C GLY A 109 9.72 -25.08 -21.71
N ASP A 110 9.23 -24.63 -20.56
CA ASP A 110 8.98 -25.50 -19.43
C ASP A 110 7.73 -26.38 -19.68
N SER A 111 7.66 -27.53 -18.96
CA SER A 111 6.45 -28.34 -18.95
C SER A 111 5.26 -27.54 -18.40
N ASP A 112 4.12 -27.64 -19.06
CA ASP A 112 2.86 -27.06 -18.58
C ASP A 112 2.37 -27.70 -17.27
N PHE A 113 2.83 -28.92 -16.98
CA PHE A 113 2.43 -29.67 -15.78
C PHE A 113 3.55 -29.75 -14.77
N SER A 114 3.24 -29.43 -13.55
CA SER A 114 4.20 -29.46 -12.45
C SER A 114 3.93 -30.60 -11.44
N CYS A 115 2.75 -31.20 -11.49
CA CYS A 115 2.41 -32.36 -10.66
C CYS A 115 2.23 -33.62 -11.50
N SER A 116 2.61 -34.77 -10.91
CA SER A 116 2.38 -36.10 -11.48
C SER A 116 0.94 -36.60 -11.29
N GLU A 117 0.07 -35.82 -10.68
CA GLU A 117 -1.29 -36.25 -10.36
C GLU A 117 -2.19 -36.34 -11.58
N ALA A 118 -2.96 -37.42 -11.60
CA ALA A 118 -3.81 -37.76 -12.71
C ALA A 118 -4.84 -36.66 -13.01
N GLN A 119 -4.84 -36.24 -14.21
CA GLN A 119 -5.87 -35.74 -15.12
C GLN A 119 -7.21 -35.32 -14.48
N ALA A 120 -7.20 -34.34 -13.59
CA ALA A 120 -8.42 -33.58 -13.33
C ALA A 120 -8.72 -32.72 -14.56
N GLN A 121 -9.96 -32.69 -14.99
CA GLN A 121 -10.48 -31.69 -15.92
C GLN A 121 -10.22 -30.32 -15.25
N ASN A 122 -9.77 -29.32 -15.97
CA ASN A 122 -9.46 -27.98 -15.45
C ASN A 122 -8.24 -27.89 -14.51
N ARG A 123 -7.26 -28.79 -14.63
CA ARG A 123 -6.05 -28.70 -13.80
C ARG A 123 -5.28 -27.38 -14.02
N PRO A 124 -4.69 -26.82 -12.97
CA PRO A 124 -3.87 -25.63 -13.13
C PRO A 124 -2.59 -25.95 -13.93
N LEU A 125 -2.26 -25.08 -14.88
CA LEU A 125 -1.13 -25.23 -15.77
C LEU A 125 -0.03 -24.20 -15.43
N LYS A 126 1.12 -24.37 -16.06
CA LYS A 126 2.19 -23.36 -16.06
C LYS A 126 2.49 -22.82 -14.67
N GLY A 127 2.44 -21.50 -14.51
CA GLY A 127 2.68 -20.84 -13.23
C GLY A 127 1.71 -21.25 -12.13
N PHE A 128 0.42 -21.34 -12.43
CA PHE A 128 -0.58 -21.83 -11.47
C PHE A 128 -0.31 -23.27 -11.05
N GLY A 129 0.02 -24.13 -12.00
CA GLY A 129 0.42 -25.51 -11.71
C GLY A 129 1.63 -25.59 -10.81
N ARG A 130 2.65 -24.75 -11.03
CA ARG A 130 3.84 -24.70 -10.16
C ARG A 130 3.51 -24.27 -8.75
N VAL A 131 2.73 -23.23 -8.58
CA VAL A 131 2.31 -22.74 -7.25
C VAL A 131 1.46 -23.80 -6.55
N TRP A 132 0.43 -24.31 -7.22
CA TRP A 132 -0.49 -25.31 -6.65
C TRP A 132 0.20 -26.62 -6.26
N CYS A 133 1.19 -27.07 -7.06
CA CYS A 133 1.90 -28.32 -6.79
C CYS A 133 3.01 -28.21 -5.77
N ASN A 134 3.76 -27.09 -5.77
CA ASN A 134 5.00 -27.00 -5.02
C ASN A 134 4.85 -26.31 -3.67
N ILE A 135 3.77 -25.57 -3.45
CA ILE A 135 3.51 -24.94 -2.15
C ILE A 135 2.87 -25.98 -1.22
N SER A 136 3.58 -26.31 -0.15
CA SER A 136 3.12 -27.31 0.82
C SER A 136 1.75 -26.96 1.39
N GLY A 137 0.83 -27.92 1.35
CA GLY A 137 -0.54 -27.76 1.88
C GLY A 137 -1.52 -27.00 0.98
N LEU A 138 -1.06 -26.32 -0.08
CA LEU A 138 -1.91 -25.46 -0.87
C LEU A 138 -3.04 -26.22 -1.60
N LYS A 139 -2.76 -27.44 -2.07
CA LYS A 139 -3.79 -28.32 -2.64
C LYS A 139 -4.93 -28.60 -1.66
N GLY A 140 -4.60 -28.83 -0.40
CA GLY A 140 -5.60 -29.04 0.65
C GLY A 140 -6.42 -27.79 0.94
N VAL A 141 -5.80 -26.62 0.86
CA VAL A 141 -6.44 -25.32 1.11
C VAL A 141 -7.37 -24.94 -0.03
N LEU A 142 -6.88 -24.90 -1.28
CA LEU A 142 -7.67 -24.49 -2.45
C LEU A 142 -8.56 -25.60 -2.99
N GLY A 143 -8.17 -26.87 -2.83
CA GLY A 143 -8.80 -27.99 -3.52
C GLY A 143 -8.48 -28.03 -5.01
N GLU A 144 -9.33 -28.73 -5.76
CA GLU A 144 -9.21 -28.88 -7.22
C GLU A 144 -9.65 -27.62 -7.94
N ALA A 145 -9.07 -27.35 -9.11
CA ALA A 145 -9.55 -26.31 -10.01
C ALA A 145 -10.94 -26.68 -10.56
N THR A 146 -11.83 -25.68 -10.60
CA THR A 146 -13.23 -25.84 -11.04
C THR A 146 -13.53 -25.16 -12.36
N SER A 147 -12.59 -24.36 -12.88
CA SER A 147 -12.67 -23.72 -14.20
C SER A 147 -11.37 -23.87 -14.96
N ASP A 148 -11.39 -23.61 -16.26
CA ASP A 148 -10.20 -23.29 -17.03
C ASP A 148 -9.65 -21.91 -16.59
N GLU A 149 -8.42 -21.61 -17.02
CA GLU A 149 -7.81 -20.30 -16.88
C GLU A 149 -8.52 -19.29 -17.78
N ILE A 150 -8.91 -18.13 -17.23
CA ILE A 150 -9.57 -17.04 -17.95
C ILE A 150 -8.67 -15.81 -17.92
N THR A 151 -8.34 -15.26 -19.09
CA THR A 151 -7.47 -14.10 -19.23
C THR A 151 -8.26 -12.85 -19.62
N ASN A 152 -8.10 -11.77 -18.85
CA ASN A 152 -8.48 -10.41 -19.22
C ASN A 152 -7.24 -9.64 -19.66
N SER A 153 -7.14 -9.34 -20.96
CA SER A 153 -6.01 -8.59 -21.53
C SER A 153 -6.07 -7.09 -21.25
N PHE A 154 -7.19 -6.60 -20.71
CA PHE A 154 -7.46 -5.19 -20.41
C PHE A 154 -7.74 -4.97 -18.92
N SER A 155 -7.22 -5.83 -18.06
CA SER A 155 -7.31 -5.70 -16.61
C SER A 155 -6.68 -4.39 -16.14
N GLN A 156 -7.21 -3.84 -15.07
CA GLN A 156 -6.62 -2.71 -14.36
C GLN A 156 -6.23 -3.11 -12.93
N GLN A 157 -5.18 -2.50 -12.43
CA GLN A 157 -4.75 -2.63 -11.05
C GLN A 157 -4.56 -1.25 -10.43
N GLN A 158 -4.99 -1.10 -9.18
CA GLN A 158 -4.85 0.12 -8.42
C GLN A 158 -4.31 -0.18 -7.03
N SER A 159 -3.25 0.54 -6.63
CA SER A 159 -2.73 0.49 -5.26
C SER A 159 -3.40 1.56 -4.41
N PHE A 160 -3.67 1.19 -3.15
CA PHE A 160 -4.25 2.03 -2.11
C PHE A 160 -3.32 2.03 -0.89
N THR A 161 -3.62 2.87 0.08
CA THR A 161 -2.81 3.00 1.30
C THR A 161 -2.64 1.66 2.04
N ASN A 162 -3.67 0.81 2.04
CA ASN A 162 -3.69 -0.45 2.80
C ASN A 162 -4.05 -1.65 1.92
N GLY A 163 -3.59 -1.67 0.66
CA GLY A 163 -3.81 -2.82 -0.22
C GLY A 163 -3.97 -2.50 -1.69
N TYR A 164 -4.64 -3.39 -2.43
CA TYR A 164 -4.77 -3.34 -3.88
C TYR A 164 -6.18 -3.72 -4.32
N MET A 165 -6.58 -3.21 -5.48
CA MET A 165 -7.69 -3.74 -6.27
C MET A 165 -7.19 -4.22 -7.62
N ILE A 166 -7.67 -5.36 -8.06
CA ILE A 166 -7.37 -5.97 -9.36
C ILE A 166 -8.70 -6.24 -10.05
N GLU A 167 -8.88 -5.66 -11.25
CA GLU A 167 -9.99 -5.97 -12.13
C GLU A 167 -9.71 -7.32 -12.82
N LEU A 168 -10.63 -8.24 -12.69
CA LEU A 168 -10.63 -9.51 -13.40
C LEU A 168 -11.51 -9.42 -14.66
N PHE A 169 -12.22 -10.46 -15.01
CA PHE A 169 -13.10 -10.50 -16.17
C PHE A 169 -14.51 -10.02 -15.80
N GLY A 170 -15.16 -9.26 -16.69
CA GLY A 170 -16.58 -8.92 -16.56
C GLY A 170 -16.95 -8.01 -15.38
N SER A 171 -16.12 -7.04 -15.05
CA SER A 171 -16.27 -6.13 -13.91
C SER A 171 -16.10 -6.75 -12.51
N GLN A 172 -15.69 -8.01 -12.45
CA GLN A 172 -15.29 -8.66 -11.21
C GLN A 172 -14.03 -8.02 -10.66
N ILE A 173 -14.05 -7.60 -9.42
CA ILE A 173 -12.91 -6.94 -8.75
C ILE A 173 -12.51 -7.74 -7.51
N VAL A 174 -11.23 -8.04 -7.40
CA VAL A 174 -10.65 -8.57 -6.19
C VAL A 174 -9.99 -7.44 -5.42
N THR A 175 -10.31 -7.34 -4.14
CA THR A 175 -9.69 -6.42 -3.18
C THR A 175 -8.81 -7.20 -2.23
N LEU A 176 -7.51 -6.86 -2.18
CA LEU A 176 -6.50 -7.45 -1.31
C LEU A 176 -6.11 -6.42 -0.26
N PHE A 177 -6.22 -6.75 1.03
CA PHE A 177 -5.85 -5.85 2.13
C PHE A 177 -4.49 -6.24 2.71
N ASP A 178 -3.73 -5.28 3.19
CA ASP A 178 -2.40 -5.51 3.78
C ASP A 178 -2.44 -6.34 5.07
N ASP A 179 -3.61 -6.47 5.71
CA ASP A 179 -3.82 -7.38 6.84
C ASP A 179 -3.95 -8.86 6.42
N GLY A 180 -3.81 -9.14 5.14
CA GLY A 180 -3.93 -10.49 4.57
C GLY A 180 -5.35 -10.90 4.19
N SER A 181 -6.38 -10.18 4.63
CA SER A 181 -7.74 -10.48 4.20
C SER A 181 -7.99 -10.06 2.74
N TRP A 182 -9.00 -10.62 2.13
CA TRP A 182 -9.39 -10.31 0.77
C TRP A 182 -10.88 -10.46 0.57
N ARG A 183 -11.40 -9.91 -0.51
CA ARG A 183 -12.78 -10.11 -0.95
C ARG A 183 -12.90 -9.99 -2.46
N GLU A 184 -13.86 -10.72 -2.99
CA GLU A 184 -14.37 -10.60 -4.36
C GLU A 184 -15.64 -9.73 -4.35
N ASN A 185 -15.80 -8.88 -5.39
CA ASN A 185 -16.91 -7.93 -5.51
C ASN A 185 -17.49 -7.95 -6.92
#